data_948457e1cce36441220b1442832ae912
#
_entry.id   948457e1cce36441220b1442832ae912
#
_cell.length_a   1.000
_cell.length_b   1.000
_cell.length_c   1.000
_cell.angle_alpha   90.00
_cell.angle_beta   90.00
_cell.angle_gamma   90.00
#
_symmetry.space_group_name_H-M   'P 1'
#
loop_
_entity.id
_entity.type
_entity.pdbx_description
1 polymer ?
#
loop_
_entity_poly.entity_id
_entity_poly.type
_entity_poly.pdbx_seq_one_letter_code
_entity_poly.pdbx_strand_id
1 'polypeptide(L)'
;MLHSLKKMFKSNYLFTFGVIICLFWIIMAIIAPFVAPYDPVVQDLTLRLKAPSAAHIFGTDNFGRDIFSRVIYGGRYSLLAGCLTVVIAGCIGTIYGAIAGYVGGAVDNVMMRLSEMILSFPSLILAMIINAVMGSNLFNTMFALVIVAWPSYARVMRSVVLSVRENEYVTASEALGASRFRILLKEIIPNSITSVLIMATTDIGNQILMFSTLSFLGLGSAPPTPEWGMMVSDGVQYF
;
A
#
# COMPACT_ATOMS: atom_id res chain seq x y z
N MET A 1 14.39 -13.47 20.40
CA MET A 1 13.33 -12.88 19.55
C MET A 1 11.94 -12.97 20.20
N LEU A 2 11.42 -14.15 20.53
CA LEU A 2 10.09 -14.32 21.18
C LEU A 2 9.94 -13.61 22.54
N HIS A 3 11.00 -13.58 23.35
CA HIS A 3 10.97 -12.89 24.66
C HIS A 3 10.94 -11.36 24.52
N SER A 4 11.62 -10.81 23.50
CA SER A 4 11.60 -9.38 23.16
C SER A 4 10.21 -8.95 22.66
N LEU A 5 9.55 -9.77 21.80
CA LEU A 5 8.19 -9.53 21.34
C LEU A 5 7.20 -9.51 22.51
N LYS A 6 7.23 -10.51 23.40
CA LYS A 6 6.37 -10.54 24.61
C LYS A 6 6.55 -9.30 25.49
N LYS A 7 7.78 -8.79 25.61
CA LYS A 7 8.06 -7.56 26.35
C LYS A 7 7.47 -6.32 25.67
N MET A 8 7.55 -6.23 24.35
CA MET A 8 6.94 -5.14 23.56
C MET A 8 5.40 -5.11 23.71
N PHE A 9 4.73 -6.27 23.62
CA PHE A 9 3.28 -6.37 23.82
C PHE A 9 2.82 -5.97 25.22
N LYS A 10 3.64 -6.22 26.26
CA LYS A 10 3.32 -5.80 27.64
C LYS A 10 3.65 -4.33 27.92
N SER A 11 4.61 -3.75 27.22
CA SER A 11 5.14 -2.41 27.50
C SER A 11 4.45 -1.29 26.72
N ASN A 12 3.79 -1.60 25.59
CA ASN A 12 3.19 -0.58 24.72
C ASN A 12 1.78 -0.96 24.28
N TYR A 13 0.78 -0.41 25.00
CA TYR A 13 -0.64 -0.69 24.72
C TYR A 13 -1.08 -0.23 23.32
N LEU A 14 -0.56 0.91 22.82
CA LEU A 14 -0.89 1.41 21.48
C LEU A 14 -0.39 0.46 20.40
N PHE A 15 0.83 -0.06 20.56
CA PHE A 15 1.37 -1.06 19.64
C PHE A 15 0.50 -2.33 19.62
N THR A 16 0.16 -2.84 20.81
CA THR A 16 -0.69 -4.04 20.94
C THR A 16 -2.06 -3.84 20.30
N PHE A 17 -2.69 -2.69 20.54
CA PHE A 17 -3.99 -2.34 19.96
C PHE A 17 -3.93 -2.24 18.44
N GLY A 18 -2.90 -1.57 17.90
CA GLY A 18 -2.69 -1.49 16.45
C GLY A 18 -2.51 -2.86 15.80
N VAL A 19 -1.70 -3.74 16.40
CA VAL A 19 -1.50 -5.11 15.90
C VAL A 19 -2.81 -5.90 15.91
N ILE A 20 -3.61 -5.79 16.98
CA ILE A 20 -4.91 -6.47 17.07
C ILE A 20 -5.85 -6.02 15.94
N ILE A 21 -5.95 -4.70 15.69
CA ILE A 21 -6.80 -4.16 14.62
C ILE A 21 -6.32 -4.67 13.25
N CYS A 22 -5.02 -4.61 12.98
CA CYS A 22 -4.47 -5.09 11.71
C CYS A 22 -4.75 -6.59 11.51
N LEU A 23 -4.50 -7.40 12.54
CA LEU A 23 -4.78 -8.84 12.50
C LEU A 23 -6.29 -9.11 12.32
N PHE A 24 -7.14 -8.38 13.01
CA PHE A 24 -8.60 -8.50 12.85
C PHE A 24 -9.01 -8.30 11.39
N TRP A 25 -8.58 -7.20 10.75
CA TRP A 25 -8.95 -6.93 9.36
C TRP A 25 -8.32 -7.90 8.36
N ILE A 26 -7.08 -8.35 8.60
CA ILE A 26 -6.44 -9.38 7.76
C ILE A 26 -7.23 -10.70 7.86
N ILE A 27 -7.57 -11.12 9.07
CA ILE A 27 -8.35 -12.35 9.30
C ILE A 27 -9.72 -12.21 8.63
N MET A 28 -10.43 -11.11 8.88
CA MET A 28 -11.75 -10.84 8.27
C MET A 28 -11.68 -10.85 6.73
N ALA A 29 -10.65 -10.27 6.14
CA ALA A 29 -10.45 -10.30 4.69
C ALA A 29 -10.24 -11.75 4.17
N ILE A 30 -9.52 -12.60 4.90
CA ILE A 30 -9.29 -14.00 4.51
C ILE A 30 -10.56 -14.83 4.63
N ILE A 31 -11.27 -14.71 5.76
CA ILE A 31 -12.47 -15.51 6.06
C ILE A 31 -13.77 -14.90 5.50
N ALA A 32 -13.69 -13.79 4.77
CA ALA A 32 -14.84 -13.09 4.19
C ALA A 32 -15.86 -14.02 3.51
N PRO A 33 -15.45 -15.02 2.69
CA PRO A 33 -16.41 -15.93 2.03
C PRO A 33 -17.22 -16.82 2.99
N PHE A 34 -16.73 -17.00 4.23
CA PHE A 34 -17.39 -17.85 5.23
C PHE A 34 -18.19 -17.04 6.25
N VAL A 35 -17.88 -15.75 6.41
CA VAL A 35 -18.50 -14.87 7.41
C VAL A 35 -19.60 -14.00 6.82
N ALA A 36 -19.48 -13.63 5.54
CA ALA A 36 -20.49 -12.83 4.87
C ALA A 36 -21.78 -13.64 4.68
N PRO A 37 -22.91 -13.18 5.22
CA PRO A 37 -24.19 -13.93 5.14
C PRO A 37 -24.79 -13.90 3.73
N TYR A 38 -24.42 -12.91 2.90
CA TYR A 38 -24.94 -12.73 1.54
C TYR A 38 -23.80 -12.54 0.54
N ASP A 39 -24.07 -12.83 -0.73
CA ASP A 39 -23.17 -12.48 -1.82
C ASP A 39 -23.11 -10.95 -1.96
N PRO A 40 -21.90 -10.36 -1.93
CA PRO A 40 -21.71 -8.89 -1.90
C PRO A 40 -22.08 -8.18 -3.20
N VAL A 41 -22.33 -8.92 -4.29
CA VAL A 41 -22.61 -8.35 -5.63
C VAL A 41 -24.04 -8.56 -6.12
N VAL A 42 -24.75 -9.55 -5.56
CA VAL A 42 -26.16 -9.83 -5.94
C VAL A 42 -27.04 -8.65 -5.54
N GLN A 43 -27.83 -8.18 -6.49
CA GLN A 43 -28.75 -7.04 -6.32
C GLN A 43 -30.17 -7.51 -6.14
N ASP A 44 -30.89 -6.90 -5.20
CA ASP A 44 -32.34 -7.07 -5.02
C ASP A 44 -32.99 -5.71 -4.76
N LEU A 45 -33.56 -5.12 -5.82
CA LEU A 45 -34.15 -3.79 -5.73
C LEU A 45 -35.37 -3.72 -4.79
N THR A 46 -35.97 -4.85 -4.42
CA THR A 46 -37.06 -4.90 -3.41
C THR A 46 -36.57 -4.60 -1.99
N LEU A 47 -35.27 -4.82 -1.79
CA LEU A 47 -34.58 -4.57 -0.53
C LEU A 47 -33.80 -3.24 -0.51
N ARG A 48 -34.02 -2.36 -1.50
CA ARG A 48 -33.30 -1.09 -1.63
C ARG A 48 -33.43 -0.22 -0.38
N LEU A 49 -32.29 0.27 0.15
CA LEU A 49 -32.19 1.20 1.26
C LEU A 49 -32.98 0.78 2.51
N LYS A 50 -33.01 -0.53 2.80
CA LYS A 50 -33.61 -1.04 4.04
C LYS A 50 -32.72 -0.69 5.23
N ALA A 51 -33.36 -0.25 6.32
CA ALA A 51 -32.71 0.01 7.59
C ALA A 51 -32.08 -1.27 8.19
N PRO A 52 -31.09 -1.14 9.10
CA PRO A 52 -30.52 -2.26 9.82
C PRO A 52 -31.60 -3.15 10.47
N SER A 53 -31.42 -4.46 10.33
CA SER A 53 -32.35 -5.48 10.81
C SER A 53 -31.62 -6.77 11.16
N ALA A 54 -32.33 -7.75 11.75
CA ALA A 54 -31.74 -9.07 12.03
C ALA A 54 -31.31 -9.83 10.74
N ALA A 55 -31.96 -9.56 9.60
CA ALA A 55 -31.58 -10.13 8.31
C ALA A 55 -30.41 -9.37 7.68
N HIS A 56 -30.37 -8.06 7.81
CA HIS A 56 -29.31 -7.18 7.27
C HIS A 56 -28.73 -6.31 8.36
N ILE A 57 -27.64 -6.74 8.99
CA ILE A 57 -27.05 -6.14 10.20
C ILE A 57 -26.77 -4.65 10.02
N PHE A 58 -26.23 -4.24 8.86
CA PHE A 58 -25.96 -2.84 8.51
C PHE A 58 -26.96 -2.27 7.49
N GLY A 59 -28.09 -2.98 7.26
CA GLY A 59 -29.03 -2.61 6.22
C GLY A 59 -28.53 -2.94 4.82
N THR A 60 -29.20 -2.35 3.82
CA THR A 60 -28.91 -2.57 2.40
C THR A 60 -28.63 -1.26 1.68
N ASP A 61 -27.85 -1.34 0.62
CA ASP A 61 -27.49 -0.18 -0.19
C ASP A 61 -28.57 0.21 -1.23
N ASN A 62 -28.22 1.15 -2.10
CA ASN A 62 -29.10 1.66 -3.18
C ASN A 62 -29.45 0.64 -4.25
N PHE A 63 -28.80 -0.52 -4.28
CA PHE A 63 -29.09 -1.66 -5.17
C PHE A 63 -29.67 -2.86 -4.41
N GLY A 64 -29.96 -2.70 -3.11
CA GLY A 64 -30.47 -3.75 -2.23
C GLY A 64 -29.44 -4.79 -1.83
N ARG A 65 -28.12 -4.51 -1.99
CA ARG A 65 -27.02 -5.40 -1.60
C ARG A 65 -26.76 -5.23 -0.09
N ASP A 66 -26.40 -6.33 0.59
CA ASP A 66 -26.12 -6.31 2.03
C ASP A 66 -24.83 -5.54 2.34
N ILE A 67 -24.95 -4.46 3.12
CA ILE A 67 -23.80 -3.58 3.44
C ILE A 67 -22.77 -4.32 4.29
N PHE A 68 -23.18 -5.15 5.27
CA PHE A 68 -22.25 -5.88 6.12
C PHE A 68 -21.35 -6.84 5.30
N SER A 69 -21.96 -7.64 4.42
CA SER A 69 -21.21 -8.52 3.51
C SER A 69 -20.25 -7.71 2.62
N ARG A 70 -20.69 -6.57 2.09
CA ARG A 70 -19.86 -5.70 1.25
C ARG A 70 -18.69 -5.07 2.02
N VAL A 71 -18.87 -4.67 3.28
CA VAL A 71 -17.77 -4.13 4.11
C VAL A 71 -16.68 -5.17 4.32
N ILE A 72 -17.06 -6.42 4.65
CA ILE A 72 -16.09 -7.50 4.87
C ILE A 72 -15.35 -7.86 3.57
N TYR A 73 -16.08 -8.05 2.48
CA TYR A 73 -15.47 -8.34 1.18
C TYR A 73 -14.65 -7.17 0.65
N GLY A 74 -15.11 -5.94 0.87
CA GLY A 74 -14.40 -4.72 0.47
C GLY A 74 -13.01 -4.61 1.10
N GLY A 75 -12.87 -5.09 2.34
CA GLY A 75 -11.58 -5.19 3.00
C GLY A 75 -10.54 -5.98 2.21
N ARG A 76 -10.94 -7.04 1.51
CA ARG A 76 -10.01 -7.83 0.66
C ARG A 76 -9.41 -6.99 -0.46
N TYR A 77 -10.25 -6.22 -1.16
CA TYR A 77 -9.80 -5.39 -2.28
C TYR A 77 -8.98 -4.20 -1.81
N SER A 78 -9.47 -3.47 -0.79
CA SER A 78 -8.80 -2.26 -0.29
C SER A 78 -7.45 -2.59 0.38
N LEU A 79 -7.39 -3.64 1.21
CA LEU A 79 -6.15 -4.07 1.85
C LEU A 79 -5.15 -4.63 0.83
N LEU A 80 -5.62 -5.46 -0.11
CA LEU A 80 -4.76 -6.01 -1.16
C LEU A 80 -4.16 -4.88 -2.02
N ALA A 81 -4.99 -3.92 -2.43
CA ALA A 81 -4.54 -2.79 -3.25
C ALA A 81 -3.46 -1.98 -2.52
N GLY A 82 -3.68 -1.62 -1.25
CA GLY A 82 -2.68 -0.88 -0.47
C GLY A 82 -1.39 -1.67 -0.26
N CYS A 83 -1.49 -2.94 0.16
CA CYS A 83 -0.32 -3.78 0.40
C CYS A 83 0.50 -4.03 -0.87
N LEU A 84 -0.14 -4.39 -1.99
CA LEU A 84 0.56 -4.63 -3.26
C LEU A 84 1.21 -3.35 -3.79
N THR A 85 0.53 -2.20 -3.69
CA THR A 85 1.12 -0.91 -4.07
C THR A 85 2.41 -0.65 -3.30
N VAL A 86 2.39 -0.82 -1.97
CA VAL A 86 3.58 -0.62 -1.11
C VAL A 86 4.70 -1.60 -1.46
N VAL A 87 4.38 -2.88 -1.64
CA VAL A 87 5.39 -3.90 -1.97
C VAL A 87 6.04 -3.60 -3.31
N ILE A 88 5.26 -3.32 -4.35
CA ILE A 88 5.80 -3.07 -5.69
C ILE A 88 6.58 -1.76 -5.73
N ALA A 89 6.02 -0.66 -5.19
CA ALA A 89 6.69 0.63 -5.13
C ALA A 89 7.97 0.56 -4.26
N GLY A 90 7.92 -0.14 -3.13
CA GLY A 90 9.04 -0.38 -2.26
C GLY A 90 10.16 -1.17 -2.94
N CYS A 91 9.83 -2.24 -3.66
CA CYS A 91 10.80 -3.02 -4.42
C CYS A 91 11.47 -2.18 -5.51
N ILE A 92 10.68 -1.47 -6.33
CA ILE A 92 11.21 -0.60 -7.40
C ILE A 92 12.09 0.49 -6.79
N GLY A 93 11.59 1.22 -5.79
CA GLY A 93 12.32 2.30 -5.14
C GLY A 93 13.59 1.82 -4.44
N THR A 94 13.55 0.65 -3.77
CA THR A 94 14.73 0.05 -3.14
C THR A 94 15.83 -0.22 -4.16
N ILE A 95 15.52 -0.90 -5.27
CA ILE A 95 16.50 -1.21 -6.31
C ILE A 95 17.04 0.07 -6.93
N TYR A 96 16.15 0.99 -7.29
CA TYR A 96 16.50 2.26 -7.91
C TYR A 96 17.38 3.12 -6.99
N GLY A 97 16.98 3.32 -5.75
CA GLY A 97 17.72 4.11 -4.76
C GLY A 97 19.06 3.48 -4.38
N ALA A 98 19.12 2.14 -4.30
CA ALA A 98 20.35 1.43 -4.02
C ALA A 98 21.39 1.61 -5.14
N ILE A 99 20.98 1.49 -6.40
CA ILE A 99 21.85 1.71 -7.55
C ILE A 99 22.34 3.17 -7.57
N ALA A 100 21.43 4.13 -7.46
CA ALA A 100 21.77 5.55 -7.47
C ALA A 100 22.78 5.91 -6.37
N GLY A 101 22.50 5.51 -5.12
CA GLY A 101 23.36 5.82 -3.97
C GLY A 101 24.71 5.13 -4.01
N TYR A 102 24.78 3.88 -4.50
CA TYR A 102 26.01 3.11 -4.54
C TYR A 102 26.93 3.54 -5.70
N VAL A 103 26.38 3.71 -6.91
CA VAL A 103 27.16 4.12 -8.09
C VAL A 103 27.60 5.59 -7.97
N GLY A 104 26.71 6.46 -7.52
CA GLY A 104 27.02 7.88 -7.31
C GLY A 104 27.23 8.68 -8.60
N GLY A 105 27.79 9.88 -8.46
CA GLY A 105 28.21 10.74 -9.57
C GLY A 105 27.08 11.12 -10.54
N ALA A 106 27.35 11.03 -11.85
CA ALA A 106 26.37 11.39 -12.89
C ALA A 106 25.16 10.44 -12.91
N VAL A 107 25.34 9.15 -12.58
CA VAL A 107 24.25 8.17 -12.52
C VAL A 107 23.25 8.56 -11.42
N ASP A 108 23.75 8.84 -10.24
CA ASP A 108 22.93 9.30 -9.11
C ASP A 108 22.16 10.57 -9.47
N ASN A 109 22.84 11.57 -10.05
CA ASN A 109 22.23 12.83 -10.43
C ASN A 109 21.08 12.63 -11.44
N VAL A 110 21.28 11.83 -12.49
CA VAL A 110 20.25 11.58 -13.49
C VAL A 110 19.07 10.81 -12.88
N MET A 111 19.36 9.73 -12.15
CA MET A 111 18.32 8.92 -11.52
C MET A 111 17.48 9.73 -10.53
N MET A 112 18.11 10.53 -9.68
CA MET A 112 17.35 11.37 -8.72
C MET A 112 16.56 12.45 -9.41
N ARG A 113 17.04 13.08 -10.49
CA ARG A 113 16.25 14.04 -11.27
C ARG A 113 14.98 13.43 -11.83
N LEU A 114 15.03 12.20 -12.34
CA LEU A 114 13.83 11.49 -12.80
C LEU A 114 12.82 11.27 -11.65
N SER A 115 13.31 10.88 -10.47
CA SER A 115 12.47 10.74 -9.28
C SER A 115 11.86 12.08 -8.85
N GLU A 116 12.65 13.16 -8.86
CA GLU A 116 12.22 14.50 -8.50
C GLU A 116 11.16 15.06 -9.44
N MET A 117 11.21 14.73 -10.74
CA MET A 117 10.17 15.11 -11.70
C MET A 117 8.79 14.56 -11.29
N ILE A 118 8.73 13.30 -10.87
CA ILE A 118 7.48 12.69 -10.38
C ILE A 118 7.03 13.36 -9.08
N LEU A 119 7.97 13.55 -8.14
CA LEU A 119 7.67 14.15 -6.83
C LEU A 119 7.32 15.65 -6.89
N SER A 120 7.56 16.33 -8.02
CA SER A 120 7.16 17.72 -8.19
C SER A 120 5.65 17.91 -8.37
N PHE A 121 4.93 16.83 -8.72
CA PHE A 121 3.48 16.86 -8.85
C PHE A 121 2.80 16.44 -7.53
N PRO A 122 1.66 17.06 -7.18
CA PRO A 122 0.82 16.54 -6.10
C PRO A 122 0.41 15.08 -6.40
N SER A 123 0.73 14.17 -5.47
CA SER A 123 0.62 12.72 -5.68
C SER A 123 -0.78 12.28 -6.14
N LEU A 124 -1.83 12.81 -5.50
CA LEU A 124 -3.21 12.48 -5.85
C LEU A 124 -3.55 12.92 -7.28
N ILE A 125 -3.17 14.14 -7.66
CA ILE A 125 -3.46 14.69 -8.99
C ILE A 125 -2.74 13.86 -10.07
N LEU A 126 -1.47 13.55 -9.86
CA LEU A 126 -0.73 12.74 -10.82
C LEU A 126 -1.34 11.33 -10.96
N ALA A 127 -1.71 10.69 -9.85
CA ALA A 127 -2.40 9.38 -9.88
C ALA A 127 -3.76 9.46 -10.62
N MET A 128 -4.53 10.53 -10.42
CA MET A 128 -5.78 10.77 -11.14
C MET A 128 -5.56 10.88 -12.66
N ILE A 129 -4.56 11.66 -13.09
CA ILE A 129 -4.25 11.83 -14.52
C ILE A 129 -3.85 10.49 -15.14
N ILE A 130 -2.94 9.75 -14.50
CA ILE A 130 -2.49 8.45 -15.00
C ILE A 130 -3.69 7.49 -15.13
N ASN A 131 -4.54 7.43 -14.10
CA ASN A 131 -5.68 6.54 -14.09
C ASN A 131 -6.76 6.95 -15.11
N ALA A 132 -6.99 8.24 -15.31
CA ALA A 132 -7.91 8.75 -16.33
C ALA A 132 -7.49 8.35 -17.76
N VAL A 133 -6.19 8.30 -18.04
CA VAL A 133 -5.65 7.86 -19.34
C VAL A 133 -5.73 6.34 -19.49
N MET A 134 -5.48 5.58 -18.42
CA MET A 134 -5.47 4.10 -18.46
C MET A 134 -6.85 3.46 -18.36
N GLY A 135 -7.85 4.21 -17.92
CA GLY A 135 -9.19 3.71 -17.60
C GLY A 135 -9.30 3.19 -16.16
N SER A 136 -10.52 3.33 -15.61
CA SER A 136 -10.79 3.05 -14.19
C SER A 136 -10.99 1.54 -13.96
N ASN A 137 -10.04 0.92 -13.30
CA ASN A 137 -10.14 -0.43 -12.75
C ASN A 137 -9.11 -0.63 -11.63
N LEU A 138 -9.29 -1.68 -10.83
CA LEU A 138 -8.43 -1.99 -9.68
C LEU A 138 -6.94 -1.96 -10.02
N PHE A 139 -6.53 -2.64 -11.08
CA PHE A 139 -5.12 -2.78 -11.45
C PHE A 139 -4.50 -1.49 -11.96
N ASN A 140 -5.23 -0.73 -12.79
CA ASN A 140 -4.76 0.55 -13.30
C ASN A 140 -4.61 1.57 -12.18
N THR A 141 -5.54 1.58 -11.22
CA THR A 141 -5.45 2.45 -10.04
C THR A 141 -4.25 2.10 -9.17
N MET A 142 -4.02 0.80 -8.91
CA MET A 142 -2.82 0.35 -8.21
C MET A 142 -1.54 0.74 -8.96
N PHE A 143 -1.50 0.56 -10.27
CA PHE A 143 -0.36 0.91 -11.11
C PHE A 143 -0.07 2.43 -11.05
N ALA A 144 -1.11 3.26 -11.14
CA ALA A 144 -0.98 4.71 -10.99
C ALA A 144 -0.38 5.08 -9.64
N LEU A 145 -0.83 4.45 -8.55
CA LEU A 145 -0.29 4.66 -7.21
C LEU A 145 1.16 4.18 -7.09
N VAL A 146 1.52 3.07 -7.69
CA VAL A 146 2.92 2.58 -7.74
C VAL A 146 3.82 3.60 -8.40
N ILE A 147 3.42 4.15 -9.57
CA ILE A 147 4.20 5.17 -10.31
C ILE A 147 4.46 6.40 -9.43
N VAL A 148 3.49 6.77 -8.63
CA VAL A 148 3.60 7.98 -7.78
C VAL A 148 4.38 7.71 -6.49
N ALA A 149 4.32 6.49 -5.94
CA ALA A 149 4.89 6.16 -4.64
C ALA A 149 6.38 5.77 -4.68
N TRP A 150 6.85 5.04 -5.71
CA TRP A 150 8.22 4.49 -5.76
C TRP A 150 9.34 5.51 -5.57
N PRO A 151 9.23 6.81 -6.03
CA PRO A 151 10.33 7.76 -5.87
C PRO A 151 10.63 8.10 -4.41
N SER A 152 9.61 8.07 -3.54
CA SER A 152 9.80 8.29 -2.10
C SER A 152 10.63 7.18 -1.47
N TYR A 153 10.40 5.92 -1.85
CA TYR A 153 11.21 4.78 -1.44
C TYR A 153 12.64 4.85 -1.98
N ALA A 154 12.79 5.27 -3.24
CA ALA A 154 14.11 5.46 -3.85
C ALA A 154 14.94 6.50 -3.11
N ARG A 155 14.34 7.62 -2.72
CA ARG A 155 15.00 8.67 -1.96
C ARG A 155 15.45 8.18 -0.58
N VAL A 156 14.60 7.45 0.14
CA VAL A 156 14.95 6.88 1.46
C VAL A 156 16.08 5.87 1.31
N MET A 157 15.97 4.94 0.37
CA MET A 157 17.01 3.93 0.14
C MET A 157 18.35 4.56 -0.23
N ARG A 158 18.35 5.52 -1.17
CA ARG A 158 19.56 6.25 -1.55
C ARG A 158 20.22 6.94 -0.35
N SER A 159 19.43 7.62 0.48
CA SER A 159 19.96 8.32 1.66
C SER A 159 20.70 7.38 2.60
N VAL A 160 20.13 6.20 2.86
CA VAL A 160 20.76 5.19 3.73
C VAL A 160 21.98 4.57 3.05
N VAL A 161 21.91 4.27 1.76
CA VAL A 161 23.04 3.69 1.00
C VAL A 161 24.26 4.62 0.99
N LEU A 162 24.06 5.93 0.87
CA LEU A 162 25.14 6.90 0.94
C LEU A 162 25.91 6.83 2.27
N SER A 163 25.23 6.55 3.39
CA SER A 163 25.87 6.35 4.69
C SER A 163 26.51 4.96 4.82
N VAL A 164 25.81 3.92 4.35
CA VAL A 164 26.27 2.53 4.47
C VAL A 164 27.54 2.27 3.65
N ARG A 165 27.64 2.83 2.45
CA ARG A 165 28.79 2.63 1.56
C ARG A 165 30.11 3.17 2.13
N GLU A 166 30.06 4.11 3.10
CA GLU A 166 31.23 4.70 3.75
C GLU A 166 31.76 3.85 4.91
N ASN A 167 31.11 2.76 5.26
CA ASN A 167 31.53 1.90 6.35
C ASN A 167 32.78 1.09 5.98
N GLU A 168 33.65 0.86 6.96
CA GLU A 168 34.93 0.15 6.81
C GLU A 168 34.79 -1.25 6.21
N TYR A 169 33.72 -2.00 6.54
CA TYR A 169 33.52 -3.35 6.00
C TYR A 169 33.23 -3.34 4.48
N VAL A 170 32.60 -2.27 3.94
CA VAL A 170 32.39 -2.11 2.50
C VAL A 170 33.73 -1.84 1.80
N THR A 171 34.52 -0.90 2.34
CA THR A 171 35.86 -0.59 1.83
C THR A 171 36.80 -1.80 1.91
N ALA A 172 36.73 -2.59 2.99
CA ALA A 172 37.49 -3.83 3.12
C ALA A 172 37.09 -4.86 2.05
N SER A 173 35.80 -5.01 1.76
CA SER A 173 35.32 -5.91 0.70
C SER A 173 35.79 -5.46 -0.68
N GLU A 174 35.81 -4.16 -0.95
CA GLU A 174 36.38 -3.61 -2.19
C GLU A 174 37.89 -3.90 -2.31
N ALA A 175 38.64 -3.70 -1.23
CA ALA A 175 40.07 -3.98 -1.18
C ALA A 175 40.41 -5.46 -1.40
N LEU A 176 39.55 -6.37 -0.98
CA LEU A 176 39.63 -7.82 -1.22
C LEU A 176 39.18 -8.23 -2.64
N GLY A 177 38.81 -7.30 -3.50
CA GLY A 177 38.47 -7.55 -4.90
C GLY A 177 37.05 -8.04 -5.11
N ALA A 178 36.12 -7.84 -4.18
CA ALA A 178 34.72 -8.18 -4.38
C ALA A 178 34.11 -7.32 -5.50
N SER A 179 33.30 -7.94 -6.38
CA SER A 179 32.64 -7.20 -7.46
C SER A 179 31.60 -6.22 -6.90
N ARG A 180 31.43 -5.08 -7.57
CA ARG A 180 30.44 -4.04 -7.19
C ARG A 180 29.03 -4.60 -7.03
N PHE A 181 28.61 -5.52 -7.89
CA PHE A 181 27.31 -6.17 -7.81
C PHE A 181 27.17 -7.04 -6.57
N ARG A 182 28.23 -7.77 -6.19
CA ARG A 182 28.26 -8.58 -4.98
C ARG A 182 28.14 -7.71 -3.72
N ILE A 183 28.88 -6.62 -3.66
CA ILE A 183 28.84 -5.67 -2.54
C ILE A 183 27.44 -5.07 -2.43
N LEU A 184 26.84 -4.60 -3.53
CA LEU A 184 25.50 -4.04 -3.56
C LEU A 184 24.45 -5.01 -2.97
N LEU A 185 24.45 -6.27 -3.41
CA LEU A 185 23.44 -7.26 -3.02
C LEU A 185 23.68 -7.85 -1.64
N LYS A 186 24.93 -8.05 -1.21
CA LYS A 186 25.24 -8.79 0.03
C LYS A 186 25.56 -7.88 1.21
N GLU A 187 25.97 -6.65 0.96
CA GLU A 187 26.41 -5.74 2.00
C GLU A 187 25.56 -4.46 2.06
N ILE A 188 25.33 -3.81 0.93
CA ILE A 188 24.60 -2.54 0.90
C ILE A 188 23.10 -2.74 1.14
N ILE A 189 22.41 -3.50 0.29
CA ILE A 189 20.96 -3.66 0.36
C ILE A 189 20.52 -4.26 1.71
N PRO A 190 21.11 -5.37 2.21
CA PRO A 190 20.66 -5.95 3.48
C PRO A 190 20.83 -5.02 4.69
N ASN A 191 21.88 -4.19 4.68
CA ASN A 191 22.13 -3.25 5.76
C ASN A 191 21.31 -1.95 5.65
N SER A 192 20.77 -1.66 4.47
CA SER A 192 19.97 -0.45 4.20
C SER A 192 18.46 -0.68 4.24
N ILE A 193 17.99 -1.92 4.05
CA ILE A 193 16.57 -2.24 3.83
C ILE A 193 15.68 -1.90 5.04
N THR A 194 16.20 -1.89 6.24
CA THR A 194 15.44 -1.68 7.48
C THR A 194 14.65 -0.37 7.44
N SER A 195 15.27 0.72 6.98
CA SER A 195 14.61 2.04 6.89
C SER A 195 13.46 2.02 5.88
N VAL A 196 13.62 1.31 4.77
CA VAL A 196 12.57 1.12 3.76
C VAL A 196 11.42 0.29 4.32
N LEU A 197 11.71 -0.78 5.08
CA LEU A 197 10.68 -1.59 5.72
C LEU A 197 9.88 -0.80 6.76
N ILE A 198 10.53 0.05 7.55
CA ILE A 198 9.84 0.94 8.50
C ILE A 198 8.91 1.89 7.74
N MET A 199 9.39 2.54 6.68
CA MET A 199 8.56 3.38 5.83
C MET A 199 7.38 2.60 5.22
N ALA A 200 7.62 1.41 4.70
CA ALA A 200 6.60 0.57 4.09
C ALA A 200 5.46 0.23 5.06
N THR A 201 5.77 -0.09 6.33
CA THR A 201 4.73 -0.40 7.32
C THR A 201 3.81 0.79 7.60
N THR A 202 4.33 2.01 7.64
CA THR A 202 3.52 3.23 7.84
C THR A 202 2.78 3.64 6.58
N ASP A 203 3.34 3.34 5.40
CA ASP A 203 2.78 3.76 4.12
C ASP A 203 1.60 2.89 3.66
N ILE A 204 1.43 1.65 4.17
CA ILE A 204 0.28 0.79 3.85
C ILE A 204 -1.04 1.54 4.09
N GLY A 205 -1.19 2.18 5.24
CA GLY A 205 -2.39 2.96 5.57
C GLY A 205 -2.62 4.13 4.60
N ASN A 206 -1.55 4.86 4.27
CA ASN A 206 -1.62 5.95 3.29
C ASN A 206 -2.05 5.46 1.90
N GLN A 207 -1.51 4.33 1.43
CA GLN A 207 -1.86 3.78 0.12
C GLN A 207 -3.30 3.25 0.07
N ILE A 208 -3.81 2.67 1.17
CA ILE A 208 -5.23 2.30 1.29
C ILE A 208 -6.12 3.55 1.18
N LEU A 209 -5.77 4.64 1.89
CA LEU A 209 -6.52 5.89 1.83
C LEU A 209 -6.47 6.52 0.43
N MET A 210 -5.30 6.56 -0.21
CA MET A 210 -5.13 7.07 -1.57
C MET A 210 -5.93 6.27 -2.58
N PHE A 211 -5.90 4.93 -2.49
CA PHE A 211 -6.69 4.05 -3.32
C PHE A 211 -8.20 4.29 -3.13
N SER A 212 -8.66 4.33 -1.88
CA SER A 212 -10.06 4.61 -1.56
C SER A 212 -10.50 6.01 -2.00
N THR A 213 -9.62 7.00 -1.94
CA THR A 213 -9.90 8.36 -2.45
C THR A 213 -10.10 8.36 -3.96
N LEU A 214 -9.24 7.68 -4.71
CA LEU A 214 -9.41 7.53 -6.17
C LEU A 214 -10.69 6.79 -6.52
N SER A 215 -11.01 5.72 -5.77
CA SER A 215 -12.27 4.97 -5.93
C SER A 215 -13.49 5.81 -5.61
N PHE A 216 -13.45 6.61 -4.56
CA PHE A 216 -14.50 7.57 -4.20
C PHE A 216 -14.78 8.57 -5.33
N LEU A 217 -13.73 9.02 -6.03
CA LEU A 217 -13.83 9.91 -7.19
C LEU A 217 -14.22 9.21 -8.50
N GLY A 218 -14.55 7.90 -8.44
CA GLY A 218 -14.98 7.11 -9.60
C GLY A 218 -13.83 6.60 -10.48
N LEU A 219 -12.58 6.72 -10.00
CA LEU A 219 -11.38 6.28 -10.70
C LEU A 219 -10.84 4.93 -10.17
N GLY A 220 -11.55 4.25 -9.29
CA GLY A 220 -11.14 2.98 -8.69
C GLY A 220 -11.71 1.75 -9.37
N SER A 221 -12.14 0.79 -8.56
CA SER A 221 -12.77 -0.44 -9.03
C SER A 221 -14.12 -0.16 -9.69
N ALA A 222 -14.38 -0.80 -10.82
CA ALA A 222 -15.69 -0.71 -11.46
C ALA A 222 -16.76 -1.48 -10.65
N PRO A 223 -18.02 -0.96 -10.58
CA PRO A 223 -19.14 -1.73 -10.05
C PRO A 223 -19.28 -3.08 -10.80
N PRO A 224 -19.73 -4.15 -10.14
CA PRO A 224 -20.32 -4.23 -8.79
C PRO A 224 -19.32 -4.52 -7.66
N THR A 225 -18.02 -4.48 -7.92
CA THR A 225 -16.96 -4.86 -6.97
C THR A 225 -17.12 -4.12 -5.64
N PRO A 226 -17.22 -4.82 -4.49
CA PRO A 226 -17.25 -4.19 -3.20
C PRO A 226 -15.84 -3.66 -2.87
N GLU A 227 -15.71 -2.34 -2.74
CA GLU A 227 -14.48 -1.66 -2.35
C GLU A 227 -14.87 -0.45 -1.48
N TRP A 228 -14.11 -0.19 -0.42
CA TRP A 228 -14.52 0.78 0.60
C TRP A 228 -14.72 2.20 0.07
N GLY A 229 -13.83 2.69 -0.81
CA GLY A 229 -13.97 4.03 -1.40
C GLY A 229 -15.20 4.17 -2.28
N MET A 230 -15.48 3.16 -3.13
CA MET A 230 -16.68 3.13 -3.95
C MET A 230 -17.95 3.01 -3.11
N MET A 231 -17.92 2.20 -2.03
CA MET A 231 -19.07 2.09 -1.12
C MET A 231 -19.40 3.41 -0.43
N VAL A 232 -18.39 4.19 -0.03
CA VAL A 232 -18.59 5.53 0.51
C VAL A 232 -19.18 6.46 -0.56
N SER A 233 -18.67 6.40 -1.81
CA SER A 233 -19.18 7.20 -2.94
C SER A 233 -20.65 6.88 -3.24
N ASP A 234 -21.01 5.59 -3.25
CA ASP A 234 -22.39 5.14 -3.47
C ASP A 234 -23.32 5.62 -2.32
N GLY A 235 -22.82 5.66 -1.08
CA GLY A 235 -23.62 5.96 0.11
C GLY A 235 -23.81 7.45 0.39
N VAL A 236 -22.85 8.32 0.02
CA VAL A 236 -22.85 9.74 0.40
C VAL A 236 -24.08 10.52 -0.06
N GLN A 237 -24.75 10.06 -1.11
CA GLN A 237 -25.97 10.68 -1.66
C GLN A 237 -27.24 10.43 -0.78
N TYR A 238 -27.15 9.55 0.22
CA TYR A 238 -28.29 9.11 1.05
C TYR A 238 -28.19 9.53 2.51
N PHE A 239 -27.27 10.46 2.82
CA PHE A 239 -27.10 11.09 4.15
C PHE A 239 -27.84 12.42 4.26
#